data_0aa10187a6e8cec654cb111251f2de1f
#
_entry.id   0aa10187a6e8cec654cb111251f2de1f
#
_cell.length_a   1.000
_cell.length_b   1.000
_cell.length_c   1.000
_cell.angle_alpha   90.00
_cell.angle_beta   90.00
_cell.angle_gamma   90.00
#
_symmetry.space_group_name_H-M   'P 1'
#
loop_
_entity.id
_entity.type
_entity.pdbx_description
1 polymer ?
#
loop_
_entity_poly.entity_id
_entity_poly.type
_entity_poly.pdbx_seq_one_letter_code
_entity_poly.pdbx_strand_id
1 'polypeptide(L)'
;MKGRFFMEFEKLQNIIAEVLNIETEEITMDSTFIDDLGADSLDVFQIIMGIEEEFDIEIPNEEAEKIVTVADAVEQIKNALN
;
A
#
# COMPACT_ATOMS: atom_id res chain seq x y z
N MET A 1 2.93 19.45 -6.78
CA MET A 1 1.78 19.19 -7.61
C MET A 1 0.84 18.22 -6.96
N LYS A 2 -0.39 18.57 -6.89
CA LYS A 2 -1.36 17.76 -6.18
C LYS A 2 -1.59 16.38 -6.81
N GLY A 3 -1.44 16.29 -8.11
CA GLY A 3 -1.68 15.03 -8.78
C GLY A 3 -0.71 13.95 -8.40
N ARG A 4 0.51 14.33 -8.06
CA ARG A 4 1.51 13.35 -7.73
C ARG A 4 1.16 12.55 -6.47
N PHE A 5 0.66 13.24 -5.46
CA PHE A 5 0.29 12.60 -4.22
C PHE A 5 -0.87 11.62 -4.44
N PHE A 6 -1.85 12.04 -5.20
CA PHE A 6 -2.99 11.19 -5.49
C PHE A 6 -2.62 9.99 -6.32
N MET A 7 -1.66 10.13 -7.22
CA MET A 7 -1.26 9.01 -8.05
C MET A 7 -0.69 7.87 -7.24
N GLU A 8 0.11 8.19 -6.23
CA GLU A 8 0.68 7.13 -5.39
C GLU A 8 -0.41 6.40 -4.63
N PHE A 9 -1.36 7.12 -4.09
CA PHE A 9 -2.45 6.51 -3.36
C PHE A 9 -3.33 5.68 -4.30
N GLU A 10 -3.64 6.21 -5.47
CA GLU A 10 -4.48 5.50 -6.42
C GLU A 10 -3.83 4.20 -6.89
N LYS A 11 -2.55 4.25 -7.17
CA LYS A 11 -1.85 3.04 -7.60
C LYS A 11 -1.85 2.01 -6.47
N LEU A 12 -1.65 2.46 -5.27
CA LEU A 12 -1.70 1.57 -4.12
C LEU A 12 -3.08 0.97 -3.95
N GLN A 13 -4.13 1.78 -4.10
CA GLN A 13 -5.48 1.27 -4.03
C GLN A 13 -5.71 0.14 -5.03
N ASN A 14 -5.22 0.33 -6.25
CA ASN A 14 -5.39 -0.68 -7.29
C ASN A 14 -4.67 -1.97 -6.92
N ILE A 15 -3.47 -1.86 -6.38
CA ILE A 15 -2.72 -3.02 -5.96
C ILE A 15 -3.47 -3.78 -4.87
N ILE A 16 -3.95 -3.05 -3.87
CA ILE A 16 -4.66 -3.67 -2.75
C ILE A 16 -5.95 -4.32 -3.23
N ALA A 17 -6.67 -3.61 -4.08
CA ALA A 17 -7.94 -4.13 -4.60
C ALA A 17 -7.72 -5.44 -5.35
N GLU A 18 -6.64 -5.53 -6.11
CA GLU A 18 -6.34 -6.75 -6.85
C GLU A 18 -5.97 -7.90 -5.93
N VAL A 19 -5.13 -7.63 -4.95
CA VAL A 19 -4.67 -8.68 -4.04
C VAL A 19 -5.81 -9.20 -3.19
N LEU A 20 -6.63 -8.29 -2.67
CA LEU A 20 -7.69 -8.65 -1.74
C LEU A 20 -9.03 -8.87 -2.43
N ASN A 21 -9.12 -8.57 -3.70
CA ASN A 21 -10.35 -8.74 -4.48
C ASN A 21 -11.49 -7.92 -3.89
N ILE A 22 -11.24 -6.65 -3.62
CA ILE A 22 -12.22 -5.71 -3.08
C ILE A 22 -12.24 -4.49 -3.98
N GLU A 23 -13.19 -3.61 -3.71
CA GLU A 23 -13.34 -2.38 -4.48
C GLU A 23 -12.37 -1.32 -3.98
N THR A 24 -11.84 -0.52 -4.91
CA THR A 24 -10.93 0.56 -4.51
C THR A 24 -11.62 1.55 -3.59
N GLU A 25 -12.94 1.70 -3.74
CA GLU A 25 -13.70 2.63 -2.90
C GLU A 25 -13.70 2.26 -1.43
N GLU A 26 -13.46 0.99 -1.14
CA GLU A 26 -13.40 0.53 0.25
C GLU A 26 -12.08 0.86 0.91
N ILE A 27 -11.11 1.33 0.14
CA ILE A 27 -9.75 1.54 0.63
C ILE A 27 -9.53 3.02 0.86
N THR A 28 -9.24 3.38 2.12
CA THR A 28 -8.95 4.77 2.48
C THR A 28 -7.58 4.83 3.17
N MET A 29 -7.11 6.04 3.36
CA MET A 29 -5.82 6.23 4.03
C MET A 29 -5.82 5.68 5.46
N ASP A 30 -6.97 5.71 6.11
CA ASP A 30 -7.11 5.25 7.49
C ASP A 30 -7.32 3.74 7.60
N SER A 31 -7.58 3.07 6.50
CA SER A 31 -7.84 1.63 6.52
C SER A 31 -6.62 0.88 7.02
N THR A 32 -6.83 -0.04 7.96
CA THR A 32 -5.79 -0.98 8.35
C THR A 32 -5.89 -2.21 7.47
N PHE A 33 -4.74 -2.76 7.11
CA PHE A 33 -4.75 -3.90 6.19
C PHE A 33 -5.42 -5.12 6.79
N ILE A 34 -5.12 -5.41 8.03
CA ILE A 34 -5.59 -6.65 8.65
C ILE A 34 -7.00 -6.48 9.21
N ASP A 35 -7.22 -5.44 10.01
CA ASP A 35 -8.50 -5.30 10.70
C ASP A 35 -9.60 -4.77 9.79
N ASP A 36 -9.28 -3.76 8.98
CA ASP A 36 -10.31 -3.12 8.15
C ASP A 36 -10.49 -3.79 6.82
N LEU A 37 -9.40 -4.20 6.19
CA LEU A 37 -9.47 -4.76 4.85
C LEU A 37 -9.46 -6.29 4.84
N GLY A 38 -9.24 -6.90 5.99
CA GLY A 38 -9.30 -8.35 6.09
C GLY A 38 -8.13 -9.09 5.50
N ALA A 39 -7.00 -8.41 5.30
CA ALA A 39 -5.81 -9.06 4.76
C ALA A 39 -5.11 -9.87 5.85
N ASP A 40 -4.51 -10.99 5.46
CA ASP A 40 -3.61 -11.68 6.39
C ASP A 40 -2.17 -11.30 6.04
N SER A 41 -1.21 -11.85 6.77
CA SER A 41 0.19 -11.43 6.57
C SER A 41 0.68 -11.78 5.17
N LEU A 42 0.18 -12.87 4.59
CA LEU A 42 0.58 -13.23 3.23
C LEU A 42 0.07 -12.22 2.23
N ASP A 43 -1.17 -11.78 2.42
CA ASP A 43 -1.75 -10.74 1.56
C ASP A 43 -0.97 -9.44 1.64
N VAL A 44 -0.62 -9.05 2.87
CA VAL A 44 0.17 -7.84 3.07
C VAL A 44 1.51 -7.95 2.35
N PHE A 45 2.12 -9.11 2.43
CA PHE A 45 3.39 -9.35 1.75
C PHE A 45 3.25 -9.19 0.25
N GLN A 46 2.17 -9.74 -0.31
CA GLN A 46 1.92 -9.60 -1.75
C GLN A 46 1.68 -8.16 -2.14
N ILE A 47 0.98 -7.41 -1.30
CA ILE A 47 0.76 -5.99 -1.56
C ILE A 47 2.09 -5.25 -1.60
N ILE A 48 2.97 -5.54 -0.64
CA ILE A 48 4.27 -4.90 -0.59
C ILE A 48 5.08 -5.23 -1.84
N MET A 49 5.05 -6.48 -2.28
CA MET A 49 5.75 -6.86 -3.50
C MET A 49 5.20 -6.11 -4.71
N GLY A 50 3.88 -5.95 -4.76
CA GLY A 50 3.27 -5.19 -5.84
C GLY A 50 3.70 -3.74 -5.83
N ILE A 51 3.82 -3.16 -4.64
CA ILE A 51 4.29 -1.80 -4.51
C ILE A 51 5.72 -1.67 -5.03
N GLU A 52 6.56 -2.60 -4.66
CA GLU A 52 7.96 -2.56 -5.09
C GLU A 52 8.08 -2.62 -6.59
N GLU A 53 7.26 -3.45 -7.22
CA GLU A 53 7.29 -3.58 -8.67
C GLU A 53 6.71 -2.35 -9.37
N GLU A 54 5.60 -1.86 -8.84
CA GLU A 54 4.91 -0.75 -9.50
C GLU A 54 5.73 0.53 -9.45
N PHE A 55 6.40 0.78 -8.34
CA PHE A 55 7.14 2.02 -8.14
C PHE A 55 8.64 1.85 -8.31
N ASP A 56 9.09 0.63 -8.58
CA ASP A 56 10.51 0.34 -8.75
C ASP A 56 11.32 0.78 -7.53
N ILE A 57 10.87 0.37 -6.36
CA ILE A 57 11.51 0.69 -5.08
C ILE A 57 11.70 -0.57 -4.28
N GLU A 58 12.45 -0.45 -3.20
CA GLU A 58 12.62 -1.54 -2.25
C GLU A 58 12.13 -1.12 -0.88
N ILE A 59 11.37 -1.99 -0.24
CA ILE A 59 10.90 -1.77 1.12
C ILE A 59 11.54 -2.83 1.99
N PRO A 60 12.50 -2.46 2.85
CA PRO A 60 13.13 -3.45 3.73
C PRO A 60 12.13 -4.09 4.66
N ASN A 61 12.40 -5.31 5.08
CA ASN A 61 11.50 -6.03 5.97
C ASN A 61 11.20 -5.24 7.24
N GLU A 62 12.20 -4.54 7.76
CA GLU A 62 11.99 -3.74 8.97
C GLU A 62 10.95 -2.67 8.77
N GLU A 63 10.99 -2.02 7.61
CA GLU A 63 10.01 -0.99 7.32
C GLU A 63 8.65 -1.60 6.98
N ALA A 64 8.67 -2.74 6.31
CA ALA A 64 7.42 -3.41 5.96
C ALA A 64 6.62 -3.78 7.22
N GLU A 65 7.31 -4.17 8.28
CA GLU A 65 6.65 -4.56 9.51
C GLU A 65 5.95 -3.38 10.19
N LYS A 66 6.37 -2.17 9.87
CA LYS A 66 5.75 -0.98 10.46
C LYS A 66 4.51 -0.54 9.72
N ILE A 67 4.22 -1.14 8.58
CA ILE A 67 3.08 -0.76 7.77
C ILE A 67 1.83 -1.40 8.37
N VAL A 68 0.96 -0.58 8.93
CA VAL A 68 -0.29 -1.03 9.53
C VAL A 68 -1.47 -0.50 8.74
N THR A 69 -1.40 0.76 8.33
CA THR A 69 -2.48 1.40 7.57
C THR A 69 -2.04 1.70 6.16
N VAL A 70 -3.01 2.03 5.32
CA VAL A 70 -2.72 2.43 3.95
C VAL A 70 -1.85 3.68 3.94
N ALA A 71 -2.09 4.60 4.88
CA ALA A 71 -1.26 5.80 5.00
C ALA A 71 0.20 5.44 5.26
N ASP A 72 0.44 4.44 6.10
CA ASP A 72 1.80 4.01 6.38
C ASP A 72 2.48 3.54 5.10
N ALA A 73 1.75 2.81 4.27
CA ALA A 73 2.30 2.31 3.01
C ALA A 73 2.61 3.46 2.05
N VAL A 74 1.72 4.43 1.97
CA VAL A 74 1.95 5.59 1.11
C VAL A 74 3.20 6.34 1.56
N GLU A 75 3.36 6.46 2.87
CA GLU A 75 4.52 7.15 3.39
C GLU A 75 5.82 6.44 3.01
N GLN A 76 5.82 5.11 3.08
CA GLN A 76 6.99 4.34 2.67
C GLN A 76 7.30 4.56 1.19
N ILE A 77 6.28 4.60 0.36
CA ILE A 77 6.46 4.85 -1.05
C ILE A 77 7.10 6.22 -1.27
N LYS A 78 6.56 7.23 -0.61
CA LYS A 78 7.07 8.59 -0.77
C LYS A 78 8.52 8.69 -0.29
N ASN A 79 8.82 8.06 0.83
CA ASN A 79 10.19 8.10 1.34
C ASN A 79 11.15 7.43 0.40
N ALA A 80 10.75 6.32 -0.21
CA ALA A 80 11.62 5.59 -1.12
C ALA A 80 11.83 6.35 -2.43
N LEU A 81 10.84 7.13 -2.85
CA LEU A 81 10.93 7.87 -4.10
C LEU A 81 11.70 9.18 -3.96
N ASN A 82 11.90 9.65 -2.75
CA ASN A 82 12.63 10.90 -2.54
C ASN A 82 14.14 10.72 -2.64
#